data_0a439208415fb34993c3c6d1b7a8fe79
#
_entry.id   0a439208415fb34993c3c6d1b7a8fe79
#
_cell.length_a   1.000
_cell.length_b   1.000
_cell.length_c   1.000
_cell.angle_alpha   90.00
_cell.angle_beta   90.00
_cell.angle_gamma   90.00
#
_symmetry.space_group_name_H-M   'P 1'
#
loop_
_entity.id
_entity.type
_entity.pdbx_description
1 polymer ?
#
loop_
_entity_poly.entity_id
_entity_poly.type
_entity_poly.pdbx_seq_one_letter_code
_entity_poly.pdbx_strand_id
1 'polypeptide(L)'
;QKNIHLIAAPEGNRNAVGEHALGMLLSLMNKLNRADKLVREGKWIREGNRGYELEGKTVGIIGYGNMGKSFAKKLKGFEVTVLCYDIQDNVADENAMQVSLNELQQKSDVLSLHIPWTPETDKMINSEFINQFAKPFWFINTSRGKNVVTNDLVDALQSGKVLGAGLDVLEYEKL
;
A
#
# COMPACT_ATOMS: atom_id res chain seq x y z
N GLN A 1 -39.82 -11.21 0.73
CA GLN A 1 -38.63 -10.55 1.36
C GLN A 1 -38.53 -11.11 2.77
N LYS A 2 -37.36 -11.70 3.11
CA LYS A 2 -37.08 -12.15 4.48
C LYS A 2 -36.69 -10.89 5.28
N ASN A 3 -37.30 -10.65 6.44
CA ASN A 3 -36.89 -9.58 7.36
C ASN A 3 -35.54 -9.93 8.00
N ILE A 4 -34.45 -9.69 7.27
CA ILE A 4 -33.09 -9.90 7.75
C ILE A 4 -32.45 -8.52 7.92
N HIS A 5 -32.05 -8.19 9.14
CA HIS A 5 -31.26 -7.00 9.44
C HIS A 5 -29.78 -7.30 9.27
N LEU A 6 -29.11 -6.58 8.34
CA LEU A 6 -27.66 -6.66 8.16
C LEU A 6 -27.01 -5.53 8.99
N ILE A 7 -26.14 -5.92 9.92
CA ILE A 7 -25.35 -4.98 10.73
C ILE A 7 -23.89 -5.15 10.34
N ALA A 8 -23.22 -4.06 9.99
CA ALA A 8 -21.81 -4.02 9.66
C ALA A 8 -21.06 -3.16 10.69
N ALA A 9 -19.80 -3.55 10.99
CA ALA A 9 -18.87 -2.79 11.82
C ALA A 9 -17.62 -2.45 10.98
N PRO A 10 -17.71 -1.50 10.04
CA PRO A 10 -16.63 -1.21 9.10
C PRO A 10 -15.35 -0.71 9.77
N GLU A 11 -15.43 -0.22 11.01
CA GLU A 11 -14.28 0.20 11.81
C GLU A 11 -13.64 -0.92 12.63
N GLY A 12 -14.27 -2.09 12.72
CA GLY A 12 -13.93 -3.14 13.70
C GLY A 12 -12.49 -3.66 13.59
N ASN A 13 -11.96 -3.81 12.39
CA ASN A 13 -10.61 -4.33 12.15
C ASN A 13 -9.60 -3.26 11.68
N ARG A 14 -9.96 -1.96 11.71
CA ARG A 14 -9.11 -0.88 11.18
C ARG A 14 -7.70 -0.87 11.78
N ASN A 15 -7.60 -1.11 13.09
CA ASN A 15 -6.31 -1.10 13.78
C ASN A 15 -5.41 -2.26 13.31
N ALA A 16 -5.98 -3.47 13.20
CA ALA A 16 -5.26 -4.65 12.73
C ALA A 16 -4.76 -4.46 11.29
N VAL A 17 -5.62 -3.96 10.39
CA VAL A 17 -5.23 -3.69 8.99
C VAL A 17 -4.14 -2.62 8.91
N GLY A 18 -4.24 -1.54 9.70
CA GLY A 18 -3.21 -0.50 9.72
C GLY A 18 -1.87 -1.00 10.24
N GLU A 19 -1.86 -1.88 11.26
CA GLU A 19 -0.66 -2.54 11.78
C GLU A 19 -0.06 -3.51 10.77
N HIS A 20 -0.92 -4.28 10.12
CA HIS A 20 -0.50 -5.23 9.10
C HIS A 20 0.16 -4.52 7.90
N ALA A 21 -0.47 -3.46 7.37
CA ALA A 21 0.09 -2.66 6.28
C ALA A 21 1.45 -2.06 6.65
N LEU A 22 1.60 -1.53 7.87
CA LEU A 22 2.88 -1.03 8.37
C LEU A 22 3.92 -2.14 8.50
N GLY A 23 3.55 -3.29 9.05
CA GLY A 23 4.43 -4.45 9.17
C GLY A 23 4.93 -4.95 7.81
N MET A 24 4.03 -5.03 6.81
CA MET A 24 4.38 -5.37 5.44
C MET A 24 5.36 -4.35 4.83
N LEU A 25 5.09 -3.05 4.98
CA LEU A 25 5.95 -1.98 4.47
C LEU A 25 7.36 -2.06 5.07
N LEU A 26 7.47 -2.15 6.38
CA LEU A 26 8.77 -2.25 7.07
C LEU A 26 9.51 -3.54 6.70
N SER A 27 8.80 -4.68 6.63
CA SER A 27 9.38 -5.96 6.20
C SER A 27 9.92 -5.88 4.77
N LEU A 28 9.19 -5.23 3.87
CA LEU A 28 9.57 -5.06 2.47
C LEU A 28 10.81 -4.15 2.33
N MET A 29 10.78 -2.96 2.93
CA MET A 29 11.86 -1.97 2.84
C MET A 29 13.14 -2.46 3.50
N ASN A 30 13.04 -3.14 4.64
CA ASN A 30 14.18 -3.73 5.35
C ASN A 30 14.58 -5.13 4.84
N LYS A 31 13.91 -5.65 3.80
CA LYS A 31 14.19 -6.96 3.19
C LYS A 31 14.17 -8.13 4.18
N LEU A 32 13.32 -8.05 5.23
CA LEU A 32 13.36 -9.00 6.35
C LEU A 32 13.16 -10.45 5.91
N ASN A 33 12.15 -10.71 5.06
CA ASN A 33 11.85 -12.07 4.58
C ASN A 33 13.00 -12.65 3.74
N ARG A 34 13.65 -11.82 2.92
CA ARG A 34 14.82 -12.24 2.14
C ARG A 34 16.02 -12.54 3.05
N ALA A 35 16.27 -11.66 4.02
CA ALA A 35 17.37 -11.82 4.96
C ALA A 35 17.19 -13.08 5.83
N ASP A 36 15.99 -13.31 6.38
CA ASP A 36 15.65 -14.50 7.15
C ASP A 36 15.89 -15.78 6.34
N LYS A 37 15.39 -15.84 5.10
CA LYS A 37 15.61 -16.99 4.22
C LYS A 37 17.10 -17.28 3.99
N LEU A 38 17.89 -16.25 3.67
CA LEU A 38 19.33 -16.41 3.41
C LEU A 38 20.09 -16.87 4.64
N VAL A 39 19.76 -16.33 5.83
CA VAL A 39 20.40 -16.75 7.08
C VAL A 39 20.05 -18.20 7.41
N ARG A 40 18.82 -18.66 7.21
CA ARG A 40 18.41 -20.06 7.36
C ARG A 40 19.14 -21.01 6.40
N GLU A 41 19.53 -20.50 5.22
CA GLU A 41 20.39 -21.21 4.26
C GLU A 41 21.89 -21.11 4.60
N GLY A 42 22.28 -20.55 5.73
CA GLY A 42 23.68 -20.36 6.14
C GLY A 42 24.41 -19.26 5.39
N LYS A 43 23.70 -18.36 4.71
CA LYS A 43 24.27 -17.26 3.91
C LYS A 43 24.21 -15.95 4.66
N TRP A 44 25.36 -15.29 4.88
CA TRP A 44 25.45 -13.97 5.49
C TRP A 44 25.79 -12.92 4.43
N ILE A 45 24.75 -12.27 3.86
CA ILE A 45 24.90 -11.28 2.78
C ILE A 45 24.48 -9.91 3.31
N ARG A 46 25.41 -9.19 3.95
CA ARG A 46 25.16 -7.90 4.59
C ARG A 46 24.74 -6.82 3.60
N GLU A 47 25.57 -6.52 2.60
CA GLU A 47 25.33 -5.41 1.66
C GLU A 47 24.07 -5.63 0.80
N GLY A 48 23.86 -6.86 0.31
CA GLY A 48 22.69 -7.20 -0.50
C GLY A 48 21.37 -7.11 0.26
N ASN A 49 21.40 -7.20 1.61
CA ASN A 49 20.25 -7.09 2.49
C ASN A 49 20.15 -5.73 3.20
N ARG A 50 20.97 -4.75 2.86
CA ARG A 50 20.79 -3.40 3.36
C ARG A 50 19.42 -2.88 2.96
N GLY A 51 18.62 -2.46 3.96
CA GLY A 51 17.29 -1.90 3.79
C GLY A 51 17.31 -0.42 3.40
N TYR A 52 16.11 0.12 3.31
CA TYR A 52 15.85 1.54 3.11
C TYR A 52 15.11 2.09 4.33
N GLU A 53 15.50 3.25 4.80
CA GLU A 53 14.81 3.95 5.87
C GLU A 53 13.52 4.59 5.34
N LEU A 54 12.50 4.65 6.20
CA LEU A 54 11.22 5.27 5.88
C LEU A 54 11.26 6.79 6.12
N GLU A 55 12.13 7.25 7.01
CA GLU A 55 12.35 8.66 7.30
C GLU A 55 12.54 9.50 6.04
N GLY A 56 11.91 10.68 6.00
CA GLY A 56 11.99 11.64 4.90
C GLY A 56 11.25 11.23 3.63
N LYS A 57 10.59 10.06 3.59
CA LYS A 57 9.83 9.60 2.42
C LYS A 57 8.41 10.13 2.41
N THR A 58 7.81 10.12 1.24
CA THR A 58 6.40 10.45 1.04
C THR A 58 5.60 9.16 0.86
N VAL A 59 4.61 8.95 1.73
CA VAL A 59 3.67 7.83 1.66
C VAL A 59 2.35 8.33 1.07
N GLY A 60 2.00 7.83 -0.11
CA GLY A 60 0.72 8.07 -0.77
C GLY A 60 -0.30 6.99 -0.38
N ILE A 61 -1.47 7.42 0.05
CA ILE A 61 -2.59 6.55 0.44
C ILE A 61 -3.76 6.81 -0.52
N ILE A 62 -4.21 5.79 -1.24
CA ILE A 62 -5.43 5.85 -2.05
C ILE A 62 -6.56 5.19 -1.26
N GLY A 63 -7.62 5.95 -0.96
CA GLY A 63 -8.71 5.59 -0.07
C GLY A 63 -8.43 5.99 1.38
N TYR A 64 -8.96 7.14 1.80
CA TYR A 64 -8.71 7.70 3.13
C TYR A 64 -9.92 7.54 4.07
N GLY A 65 -10.53 6.34 4.02
CA GLY A 65 -11.56 5.88 4.95
C GLY A 65 -10.97 5.30 6.25
N ASN A 66 -11.71 4.41 6.93
CA ASN A 66 -11.29 3.82 8.21
C ASN A 66 -9.91 3.18 8.18
N MET A 67 -9.57 2.46 7.10
CA MET A 67 -8.31 1.73 6.98
C MET A 67 -7.15 2.67 6.64
N GLY A 68 -7.32 3.56 5.66
CA GLY A 68 -6.31 4.55 5.27
C GLY A 68 -5.95 5.48 6.42
N LYS A 69 -6.94 5.99 7.17
CA LYS A 69 -6.72 6.80 8.39
C LYS A 69 -5.97 6.03 9.47
N SER A 70 -6.32 4.76 9.67
CA SER A 70 -5.62 3.93 10.66
C SER A 70 -4.16 3.70 10.27
N PHE A 71 -3.86 3.46 9.01
CA PHE A 71 -2.49 3.32 8.51
C PHE A 71 -1.71 4.63 8.65
N ALA A 72 -2.27 5.76 8.20
CA ALA A 72 -1.65 7.09 8.33
C ALA A 72 -1.28 7.41 9.79
N LYS A 73 -2.21 7.16 10.72
CA LYS A 73 -1.96 7.37 12.16
C LYS A 73 -0.76 6.56 12.68
N LYS A 74 -0.54 5.34 12.16
CA LYS A 74 0.59 4.49 12.59
C LYS A 74 1.93 4.93 12.01
N LEU A 75 1.92 5.71 10.95
CA LEU A 75 3.11 6.33 10.36
C LEU A 75 3.66 7.52 11.15
N LYS A 76 2.93 8.04 12.13
CA LYS A 76 3.25 9.25 12.93
C LYS A 76 4.55 9.05 13.69
N GLY A 77 5.34 8.30 13.74
CA GLY A 77 6.64 8.18 14.42
C GLY A 77 7.80 7.96 13.47
N PHE A 78 7.53 7.97 12.15
CA PHE A 78 8.52 7.61 11.14
C PHE A 78 9.07 8.82 10.37
N GLU A 79 8.70 10.04 10.77
CA GLU A 79 9.16 11.29 10.12
C GLU A 79 8.91 11.30 8.60
N VAL A 80 7.72 10.84 8.19
CA VAL A 80 7.28 10.77 6.79
C VAL A 80 6.29 11.88 6.47
N THR A 81 6.22 12.26 5.20
CA THR A 81 5.09 13.03 4.67
C THR A 81 4.00 12.05 4.22
N VAL A 82 2.77 12.21 4.73
CA VAL A 82 1.64 11.38 4.30
C VAL A 82 0.70 12.19 3.41
N LEU A 83 0.50 11.72 2.19
CA LEU A 83 -0.47 12.26 1.24
C LEU A 83 -1.62 11.27 1.09
N CYS A 84 -2.85 11.77 0.96
CA CYS A 84 -3.98 10.93 0.66
C CYS A 84 -4.76 11.44 -0.55
N TYR A 85 -5.32 10.50 -1.29
CA TYR A 85 -6.32 10.75 -2.32
C TYR A 85 -7.58 9.94 -2.01
N ASP A 86 -8.72 10.56 -2.14
CA ASP A 86 -10.04 9.93 -2.01
C ASP A 86 -10.98 10.57 -3.03
N ILE A 87 -12.05 9.85 -3.42
CA ILE A 87 -13.12 10.37 -4.25
C ILE A 87 -14.01 11.37 -3.49
N GLN A 88 -13.96 11.33 -2.16
CA GLN A 88 -14.64 12.29 -1.29
C GLN A 88 -13.71 13.46 -0.98
N ASP A 89 -14.26 14.66 -1.00
CA ASP A 89 -13.54 15.86 -0.59
C ASP A 89 -13.48 16.00 0.94
N ASN A 90 -12.50 16.75 1.41
CA ASN A 90 -12.35 17.12 2.81
C ASN A 90 -12.19 15.92 3.77
N VAL A 91 -11.51 14.87 3.33
CA VAL A 91 -11.21 13.69 4.17
C VAL A 91 -9.92 13.85 4.99
N ALA A 92 -9.07 14.84 4.68
CA ALA A 92 -7.80 15.13 5.39
C ALA A 92 -8.00 15.26 6.90
N ASP A 93 -6.95 14.93 7.64
CA ASP A 93 -6.87 15.12 9.09
C ASP A 93 -5.41 15.45 9.49
N GLU A 94 -5.09 15.43 10.78
CA GLU A 94 -3.76 15.75 11.29
C GLU A 94 -2.68 14.72 10.88
N ASN A 95 -3.05 13.60 10.26
CA ASN A 95 -2.13 12.53 9.89
C ASN A 95 -1.84 12.48 8.38
N ALA A 96 -2.66 13.13 7.52
CA ALA A 96 -2.42 13.14 6.07
C ALA A 96 -3.02 14.38 5.40
N MET A 97 -2.33 14.87 4.39
CA MET A 97 -2.78 15.95 3.51
C MET A 97 -3.49 15.36 2.29
N GLN A 98 -4.72 15.82 2.02
CA GLN A 98 -5.43 15.43 0.80
C GLN A 98 -4.88 16.20 -0.41
N VAL A 99 -4.60 15.45 -1.46
CA VAL A 99 -4.06 15.98 -2.73
C VAL A 99 -4.78 15.35 -3.91
N SER A 100 -4.55 15.88 -5.11
CA SER A 100 -5.01 15.23 -6.34
C SER A 100 -4.27 13.90 -6.57
N LEU A 101 -4.88 12.98 -7.33
CA LEU A 101 -4.24 11.71 -7.70
C LEU A 101 -2.90 11.95 -8.43
N ASN A 102 -2.86 12.92 -9.35
CA ASN A 102 -1.64 13.28 -10.06
C ASN A 102 -0.55 13.74 -9.09
N GLU A 103 -0.86 14.62 -8.16
CA GLU A 103 0.13 15.09 -7.17
C GLU A 103 0.64 13.95 -6.28
N LEU A 104 -0.23 13.03 -5.86
CA LEU A 104 0.16 11.83 -5.13
C LEU A 104 1.14 10.99 -5.94
N GLN A 105 0.85 10.72 -7.23
CA GLN A 105 1.72 9.96 -8.12
C GLN A 105 3.09 10.64 -8.36
N GLN A 106 3.12 11.98 -8.41
CA GLN A 106 4.38 12.72 -8.60
C GLN A 106 5.29 12.71 -7.36
N LYS A 107 4.71 12.65 -6.16
CA LYS A 107 5.48 12.84 -4.92
C LYS A 107 5.77 11.56 -4.15
N SER A 108 4.99 10.48 -4.33
CA SER A 108 5.05 9.31 -3.47
C SER A 108 6.27 8.41 -3.72
N ASP A 109 6.89 7.98 -2.62
CA ASP A 109 7.89 6.91 -2.56
C ASP A 109 7.25 5.56 -2.22
N VAL A 110 6.12 5.59 -1.54
CA VAL A 110 5.31 4.43 -1.17
C VAL A 110 3.88 4.68 -1.60
N LEU A 111 3.23 3.68 -2.18
CA LEU A 111 1.80 3.66 -2.46
C LEU A 111 1.13 2.58 -1.61
N SER A 112 0.06 2.94 -0.89
CA SER A 112 -0.78 1.99 -0.17
C SER A 112 -2.25 2.13 -0.57
N LEU A 113 -2.90 1.00 -0.90
CA LEU A 113 -4.30 0.95 -1.30
C LEU A 113 -5.22 0.57 -0.14
N HIS A 114 -6.28 1.36 0.04
CA HIS A 114 -7.33 1.14 1.04
C HIS A 114 -8.72 1.42 0.46
N ILE A 115 -8.95 0.95 -0.77
CA ILE A 115 -10.18 1.18 -1.54
C ILE A 115 -11.01 -0.12 -1.67
N PRO A 116 -12.35 -0.04 -1.75
CA PRO A 116 -13.17 -1.19 -2.09
C PRO A 116 -12.93 -1.62 -3.55
N TRP A 117 -13.35 -2.83 -3.89
CA TRP A 117 -13.47 -3.23 -5.28
C TRP A 117 -14.84 -2.80 -5.81
N THR A 118 -14.83 -1.98 -6.83
CA THR A 118 -16.01 -1.46 -7.56
C THR A 118 -15.69 -1.50 -9.06
N PRO A 119 -16.67 -1.27 -9.96
CA PRO A 119 -16.37 -1.15 -11.39
C PRO A 119 -15.29 -0.11 -11.73
N GLU A 120 -15.22 0.99 -10.98
CA GLU A 120 -14.25 2.08 -11.18
C GLU A 120 -12.86 1.74 -10.66
N THR A 121 -12.76 0.86 -9.67
CA THR A 121 -11.48 0.45 -9.07
C THR A 121 -11.00 -0.92 -9.56
N ASP A 122 -11.82 -1.63 -10.36
CA ASP A 122 -11.41 -2.89 -10.97
C ASP A 122 -10.20 -2.65 -11.89
N LYS A 123 -9.11 -3.40 -11.63
CA LYS A 123 -7.86 -3.28 -12.40
C LYS A 123 -7.31 -1.84 -12.50
N MET A 124 -7.58 -1.01 -11.49
CA MET A 124 -7.11 0.36 -11.43
C MET A 124 -5.58 0.43 -11.49
N ILE A 125 -4.90 -0.49 -10.77
CA ILE A 125 -3.44 -0.55 -10.76
C ILE A 125 -2.98 -1.44 -11.93
N ASN A 126 -2.79 -0.81 -13.06
CA ASN A 126 -2.29 -1.37 -14.31
C ASN A 126 -1.02 -0.64 -14.77
N SER A 127 -0.46 -1.01 -15.90
CA SER A 127 0.77 -0.42 -16.44
C SER A 127 0.65 1.09 -16.68
N GLU A 128 -0.49 1.56 -17.18
CA GLU A 128 -0.73 2.99 -17.41
C GLU A 128 -0.68 3.76 -16.08
N PHE A 129 -1.42 3.29 -15.07
CA PHE A 129 -1.42 3.89 -13.73
C PHE A 129 -0.03 3.91 -13.09
N ILE A 130 0.69 2.80 -13.14
CA ILE A 130 2.04 2.64 -12.56
C ILE A 130 3.01 3.62 -13.24
N ASN A 131 2.90 3.80 -14.55
CA ASN A 131 3.79 4.69 -15.30
C ASN A 131 3.58 6.18 -15.02
N GLN A 132 2.44 6.58 -14.43
CA GLN A 132 2.21 7.98 -14.01
C GLN A 132 3.07 8.40 -12.80
N PHE A 133 3.62 7.47 -12.05
CA PHE A 133 4.52 7.83 -10.94
C PHE A 133 5.82 8.46 -11.48
N ALA A 134 6.23 9.59 -10.92
CA ALA A 134 7.44 10.29 -11.36
C ALA A 134 8.72 9.52 -11.02
N LYS A 135 8.71 8.72 -9.97
CA LYS A 135 9.86 7.98 -9.45
C LYS A 135 9.50 6.53 -9.13
N PRO A 136 10.48 5.62 -9.00
CA PRO A 136 10.24 4.28 -8.49
C PRO A 136 9.67 4.31 -7.07
N PHE A 137 8.76 3.37 -6.75
CA PHE A 137 8.05 3.35 -5.48
C PHE A 137 7.83 1.92 -4.93
N TRP A 138 7.56 1.81 -3.62
CA TRP A 138 7.09 0.58 -2.98
C TRP A 138 5.57 0.54 -2.99
N PHE A 139 5.02 -0.66 -3.16
CA PHE A 139 3.58 -0.86 -3.27
C PHE A 139 3.03 -1.77 -2.18
N ILE A 140 1.95 -1.36 -1.51
CA ILE A 140 1.23 -2.13 -0.49
C ILE A 140 -0.25 -2.25 -0.90
N ASN A 141 -0.77 -3.47 -0.90
CA ASN A 141 -2.18 -3.71 -1.12
C ASN A 141 -2.76 -4.62 -0.03
N THR A 142 -3.54 -4.03 0.87
CA THR A 142 -4.34 -4.70 1.89
C THR A 142 -5.85 -4.52 1.63
N SER A 143 -6.22 -4.14 0.40
CA SER A 143 -7.60 -3.83 0.04
C SER A 143 -8.30 -4.98 -0.69
N ARG A 144 -8.17 -5.07 -2.00
CA ARG A 144 -8.72 -6.16 -2.83
C ARG A 144 -7.74 -6.48 -3.95
N GLY A 145 -7.56 -7.78 -4.23
CA GLY A 145 -6.64 -8.25 -5.26
C GLY A 145 -7.04 -7.82 -6.67
N LYS A 146 -8.35 -7.81 -6.94
CA LYS A 146 -8.91 -7.39 -8.25
C LYS A 146 -8.66 -5.93 -8.62
N ASN A 147 -8.23 -5.10 -7.68
CA ASN A 147 -7.83 -3.72 -7.99
C ASN A 147 -6.49 -3.64 -8.74
N VAL A 148 -5.76 -4.76 -8.87
CA VAL A 148 -4.41 -4.81 -9.44
C VAL A 148 -4.38 -5.77 -10.62
N VAL A 149 -3.75 -5.36 -11.72
CA VAL A 149 -3.39 -6.26 -12.83
C VAL A 149 -2.05 -6.92 -12.48
N THR A 150 -2.07 -8.19 -12.13
CA THR A 150 -0.88 -8.90 -11.62
C THR A 150 0.27 -8.90 -12.61
N ASN A 151 0.01 -9.13 -13.90
CA ASN A 151 1.07 -9.16 -14.93
C ASN A 151 1.76 -7.78 -15.06
N ASP A 152 1.00 -6.69 -15.05
CA ASP A 152 1.53 -5.34 -15.13
C ASP A 152 2.41 -5.00 -13.90
N LEU A 153 1.99 -5.47 -12.72
CA LEU A 153 2.78 -5.32 -11.50
C LEU A 153 4.09 -6.14 -11.57
N VAL A 154 4.06 -7.33 -12.13
CA VAL A 154 5.26 -8.17 -12.33
C VAL A 154 6.24 -7.47 -13.28
N ASP A 155 5.76 -6.94 -14.40
CA ASP A 155 6.60 -6.19 -15.35
C ASP A 155 7.20 -4.94 -14.70
N ALA A 156 6.43 -4.24 -13.88
CA ALA A 156 6.89 -3.06 -13.13
C ALA A 156 7.95 -3.40 -12.07
N LEU A 157 7.84 -4.57 -11.42
CA LEU A 157 8.86 -5.09 -10.50
C LEU A 157 10.15 -5.47 -11.24
N GLN A 158 10.04 -6.11 -12.41
CA GLN A 158 11.19 -6.50 -13.23
C GLN A 158 11.92 -5.29 -13.80
N SER A 159 11.21 -4.25 -14.23
CA SER A 159 11.79 -3.00 -14.73
C SER A 159 12.35 -2.11 -13.62
N GLY A 160 12.06 -2.40 -12.34
CA GLY A 160 12.46 -1.56 -11.21
C GLY A 160 11.59 -0.31 -11.02
N LYS A 161 10.50 -0.15 -11.76
CA LYS A 161 9.53 0.94 -11.54
C LYS A 161 8.81 0.77 -10.19
N VAL A 162 8.48 -0.47 -9.83
CA VAL A 162 8.06 -0.85 -8.48
C VAL A 162 9.25 -1.52 -7.80
N LEU A 163 9.72 -0.94 -6.71
CA LEU A 163 10.91 -1.39 -5.96
C LEU A 163 10.66 -2.66 -5.14
N GLY A 164 9.40 -2.92 -4.87
CA GLY A 164 8.89 -4.09 -4.17
C GLY A 164 7.41 -3.95 -3.89
N ALA A 165 6.72 -5.09 -3.77
CA ALA A 165 5.29 -5.15 -3.50
C ALA A 165 4.99 -6.02 -2.28
N GLY A 166 4.15 -5.51 -1.36
CA GLY A 166 3.54 -6.25 -0.28
C GLY A 166 2.05 -6.45 -0.57
N LEU A 167 1.64 -7.69 -0.77
CA LEU A 167 0.27 -8.05 -1.16
C LEU A 167 -0.34 -8.97 -0.11
N ASP A 168 -1.38 -8.50 0.57
CA ASP A 168 -2.22 -9.30 1.47
C ASP A 168 -3.36 -10.00 0.73
N VAL A 169 -3.64 -9.55 -0.47
CA VAL A 169 -4.72 -10.02 -1.36
C VAL A 169 -4.22 -10.18 -2.79
N LEU A 170 -4.73 -11.18 -3.51
CA LEU A 170 -4.30 -11.53 -4.86
C LEU A 170 -5.45 -11.42 -5.87
N GLU A 171 -5.14 -11.05 -7.13
CA GLU A 171 -6.13 -10.88 -8.21
C GLU A 171 -7.00 -12.12 -8.43
N TYR A 172 -6.38 -13.30 -8.31
CA TYR A 172 -7.02 -14.60 -8.62
C TYR A 172 -7.37 -15.41 -7.36
N GLU A 173 -7.40 -14.77 -6.18
CA GLU A 173 -7.82 -15.48 -4.98
C GLU A 173 -9.27 -15.99 -5.13
N LYS A 174 -9.49 -17.25 -4.79
CA LYS A 174 -10.84 -17.83 -4.77
C LYS A 174 -11.48 -17.47 -3.43
N LEU A 175 -12.51 -16.66 -3.48
CA LEU A 175 -13.38 -16.35 -2.34
C LEU A 175 -14.33 -17.52 -2.07
#